data_89b515b0a40667f71dc63a96f64d6092
#
_entry.id   89b515b0a40667f71dc63a96f64d6092
#
_cell.length_a   1.000
_cell.length_b   1.000
_cell.length_c   1.000
_cell.angle_alpha   90.00
_cell.angle_beta   90.00
_cell.angle_gamma   90.00
#
_symmetry.space_group_name_H-M   'P 1'
#
loop_
_entity.id
_entity.type
_entity.pdbx_description
1 polymer ?
#
loop_
_entity_poly.entity_id
_entity_poly.type
_entity_poly.pdbx_seq_one_letter_code
_entity_poly.pdbx_strand_id
1 'polypeptide(L)'
;PSCTDGLMAFLGRLAEERGLPVQSHLSENRAEMAWVRQLHPDCERYWEVYAKYGLWNSRTVMAHCVWSDEEERRAMREAGVTVVHCPDSNQNVFSGVAPVRVMLQEGLRVALGSDIAGGDHLSMFDNTASAIRASKARRMMDNWETSFLTVPEGWYLATSAGAAFFGDAPGFAPGNE
;
A
#
# COMPACT_ATOMS: atom_id res chain seq x y z
N PRO A 1 -5.44 9.24 9.50
CA PRO A 1 -4.98 9.79 10.78
C PRO A 1 -6.00 10.72 11.46
N SER A 2 -6.99 11.25 10.74
CA SER A 2 -7.97 12.22 11.27
C SER A 2 -9.15 11.60 12.04
N CYS A 3 -9.19 10.27 12.19
CA CYS A 3 -10.23 9.59 12.95
C CYS A 3 -9.98 9.69 14.46
N THR A 4 -11.05 9.81 15.25
CA THR A 4 -10.95 9.75 16.70
C THR A 4 -10.70 8.31 17.18
N ASP A 5 -10.10 8.16 18.36
CA ASP A 5 -9.87 6.87 19.01
C ASP A 5 -11.17 6.05 19.12
N GLY A 6 -12.27 6.69 19.50
CA GLY A 6 -13.59 6.04 19.59
C GLY A 6 -14.08 5.47 18.25
N LEU A 7 -13.87 6.22 17.15
CA LEU A 7 -14.22 5.76 15.80
C LEU A 7 -13.30 4.61 15.35
N MET A 8 -12.00 4.73 15.57
CA MET A 8 -11.04 3.68 15.23
C MET A 8 -11.36 2.36 15.97
N ALA A 9 -11.64 2.45 17.27
CA ALA A 9 -12.02 1.30 18.08
C ALA A 9 -13.35 0.67 17.62
N PHE A 10 -14.33 1.49 17.24
CA PHE A 10 -15.59 1.00 16.68
C PHE A 10 -15.38 0.27 15.34
N LEU A 11 -14.61 0.88 14.42
CA LEU A 11 -14.32 0.28 13.12
C LEU A 11 -13.55 -1.04 13.25
N GLY A 12 -12.57 -1.11 14.17
CA GLY A 12 -11.82 -2.33 14.43
C GLY A 12 -12.72 -3.48 14.90
N ARG A 13 -13.58 -3.23 15.89
CA ARG A 13 -14.56 -4.23 16.34
C ARG A 13 -15.51 -4.67 15.22
N LEU A 14 -16.04 -3.71 14.46
CA LEU A 14 -16.95 -4.02 13.35
C LEU A 14 -16.28 -4.86 12.28
N ALA A 15 -15.03 -4.53 11.92
CA ALA A 15 -14.25 -5.28 10.93
C ALA A 15 -13.98 -6.71 11.42
N GLU A 16 -13.65 -6.89 12.70
CA GLU A 16 -13.42 -8.20 13.29
C GLU A 16 -14.71 -9.03 13.33
N GLU A 17 -15.80 -8.50 13.92
CA GLU A 17 -17.08 -9.18 14.09
C GLU A 17 -17.72 -9.62 12.75
N ARG A 18 -17.52 -8.83 11.71
CA ARG A 18 -18.10 -9.05 10.38
C ARG A 18 -17.13 -9.68 9.37
N GLY A 19 -15.87 -9.90 9.75
CA GLY A 19 -14.82 -10.38 8.84
C GLY A 19 -14.53 -9.42 7.67
N LEU A 20 -14.72 -8.10 7.87
CA LEU A 20 -14.61 -7.11 6.81
C LEU A 20 -13.16 -6.81 6.45
N PRO A 21 -12.87 -6.54 5.18
CA PRO A 21 -11.60 -5.95 4.79
C PRO A 21 -11.49 -4.50 5.29
N VAL A 22 -10.25 -4.08 5.56
CA VAL A 22 -9.91 -2.73 6.00
C VAL A 22 -9.08 -2.06 4.93
N GLN A 23 -9.39 -0.81 4.60
CA GLN A 23 -8.58 0.02 3.72
C GLN A 23 -8.25 1.33 4.42
N SER A 24 -6.97 1.73 4.36
CA SER A 24 -6.51 3.03 4.84
C SER A 24 -5.22 3.44 4.12
N HIS A 25 -4.57 4.51 4.61
CA HIS A 25 -3.34 5.09 4.09
C HIS A 25 -2.21 4.90 5.09
N LEU A 26 -0.98 4.76 4.63
CA LEU A 26 0.18 4.58 5.50
C LEU A 26 1.40 5.28 4.91
N SER A 27 2.06 6.09 5.74
CA SER A 27 3.37 6.69 5.45
C SER A 27 3.47 7.28 4.05
N GLU A 28 2.42 8.03 3.65
CA GLU A 28 2.34 8.62 2.32
C GLU A 28 3.33 9.78 2.17
N ASN A 29 3.34 10.70 3.14
CA ASN A 29 4.29 11.80 3.13
C ASN A 29 4.78 12.14 4.55
N ARG A 30 5.92 12.86 4.60
CA ARG A 30 6.60 13.13 5.88
C ARG A 30 5.80 14.05 6.80
N ALA A 31 5.02 14.97 6.27
CA ALA A 31 4.19 15.88 7.06
C ALA A 31 3.04 15.10 7.73
N GLU A 32 2.41 14.19 6.99
CA GLU A 32 1.42 13.27 7.53
C GLU A 32 2.00 12.41 8.66
N MET A 33 3.14 11.78 8.46
CA MET A 33 3.81 10.97 9.49
C MET A 33 4.10 11.77 10.76
N ALA A 34 4.58 13.00 10.61
CA ALA A 34 4.84 13.90 11.74
C ALA A 34 3.55 14.28 12.47
N TRP A 35 2.46 14.49 11.72
CA TRP A 35 1.15 14.80 12.29
C TRP A 35 0.55 13.61 13.03
N VAL A 36 0.62 12.41 12.48
CA VAL A 36 0.16 11.19 13.17
C VAL A 36 0.88 10.98 14.50
N ARG A 37 2.19 11.21 14.56
CA ARG A 37 2.95 11.16 15.82
C ARG A 37 2.46 12.15 16.86
N GLN A 38 1.99 13.33 16.44
CA GLN A 38 1.40 14.33 17.36
C GLN A 38 0.02 13.91 17.85
N LEU A 39 -0.79 13.30 16.97
CA LEU A 39 -2.14 12.85 17.31
C LEU A 39 -2.16 11.60 18.19
N HIS A 40 -1.16 10.73 18.05
CA HIS A 40 -1.04 9.45 18.74
C HIS A 40 0.32 9.32 19.44
N PRO A 41 0.58 10.14 20.49
CA PRO A 41 1.89 10.20 21.15
C PRO A 41 2.23 8.91 21.93
N ASP A 42 1.26 8.05 22.16
CA ASP A 42 1.40 6.73 22.78
C ASP A 42 1.82 5.63 21.79
N CYS A 43 1.87 5.93 20.48
CA CYS A 43 2.36 5.04 19.44
C CYS A 43 3.74 5.53 18.95
N GLU A 44 4.72 4.66 18.93
CA GLU A 44 6.06 5.00 18.45
C GLU A 44 6.10 5.07 16.91
N ARG A 45 5.31 4.19 16.27
CA ARG A 45 5.24 4.03 14.82
C ARG A 45 3.84 4.28 14.27
N TYR A 46 3.75 4.73 13.03
CA TYR A 46 2.46 5.02 12.40
C TYR A 46 1.55 3.77 12.33
N TRP A 47 2.07 2.63 11.92
CA TRP A 47 1.30 1.39 11.81
C TRP A 47 0.73 0.90 13.16
N GLU A 48 1.39 1.22 14.29
CA GLU A 48 0.90 0.84 15.62
C GLU A 48 -0.44 1.48 15.95
N VAL A 49 -0.74 2.64 15.37
CA VAL A 49 -2.05 3.28 15.52
C VAL A 49 -3.16 2.35 14.99
N TYR A 50 -2.94 1.71 13.86
CA TYR A 50 -3.90 0.74 13.33
C TYR A 50 -3.91 -0.56 14.12
N ALA A 51 -2.75 -1.05 14.52
CA ALA A 51 -2.61 -2.27 15.32
C ALA A 51 -3.34 -2.17 16.66
N LYS A 52 -3.23 -1.02 17.34
CA LYS A 52 -3.92 -0.69 18.60
C LYS A 52 -5.43 -0.92 18.54
N TYR A 53 -6.04 -0.70 17.38
CA TYR A 53 -7.50 -0.83 17.21
C TYR A 53 -7.92 -2.09 16.42
N GLY A 54 -7.03 -3.06 16.20
CA GLY A 54 -7.34 -4.29 15.47
C GLY A 54 -7.50 -4.11 13.94
N LEU A 55 -7.05 -2.98 13.40
CA LEU A 55 -7.12 -2.63 11.97
C LEU A 55 -5.85 -3.02 11.20
N TRP A 56 -4.97 -3.84 11.79
CA TRP A 56 -3.68 -4.24 11.22
C TRP A 56 -3.58 -5.77 11.17
N ASN A 57 -3.98 -6.36 10.05
CA ASN A 57 -4.00 -7.81 9.88
C ASN A 57 -4.04 -8.19 8.38
N SER A 58 -4.14 -9.47 8.06
CA SER A 58 -4.11 -9.98 6.67
C SER A 58 -5.30 -9.57 5.80
N ARG A 59 -6.35 -8.97 6.38
CA ARG A 59 -7.48 -8.38 5.67
C ARG A 59 -7.36 -6.87 5.51
N THR A 60 -6.15 -6.33 5.72
CA THR A 60 -5.88 -4.89 5.61
C THR A 60 -5.10 -4.57 4.35
N VAL A 61 -5.54 -3.55 3.62
CA VAL A 61 -4.75 -2.89 2.57
C VAL A 61 -4.36 -1.49 3.02
N MET A 62 -3.10 -1.14 2.77
CA MET A 62 -2.55 0.19 3.05
C MET A 62 -2.07 0.84 1.75
N ALA A 63 -2.68 1.98 1.43
CA ALA A 63 -2.30 2.75 0.25
C ALA A 63 -0.98 3.50 0.48
N HIS A 64 -0.28 3.77 -0.60
CA HIS A 64 0.93 4.59 -0.74
C HIS A 64 2.20 3.96 -0.18
N CYS A 65 2.39 3.89 1.14
CA CYS A 65 3.59 3.35 1.80
C CYS A 65 4.91 3.91 1.23
N VAL A 66 4.92 5.20 0.86
CA VAL A 66 6.05 5.85 0.15
C VAL A 66 7.29 5.92 1.04
N TRP A 67 7.07 6.23 2.32
CA TRP A 67 8.13 6.45 3.32
C TRP A 67 8.24 5.32 4.33
N SER A 68 7.65 4.16 4.04
CA SER A 68 7.76 2.98 4.90
C SER A 68 9.22 2.53 5.01
N ASP A 69 9.76 2.56 6.22
CA ASP A 69 11.10 2.06 6.54
C ASP A 69 11.12 0.51 6.63
N GLU A 70 12.29 -0.06 6.87
CA GLU A 70 12.47 -1.51 6.93
C GLU A 70 11.60 -2.15 8.03
N GLU A 71 11.49 -1.49 9.19
CA GLU A 71 10.71 -2.00 10.32
C GLU A 71 9.21 -2.00 10.01
N GLU A 72 8.68 -0.91 9.42
CA GLU A 72 7.28 -0.84 8.99
C GLU A 72 6.97 -1.87 7.91
N ARG A 73 7.87 -2.07 6.93
CA ARG A 73 7.72 -3.10 5.90
C ARG A 73 7.76 -4.51 6.49
N ARG A 74 8.62 -4.77 7.49
CA ARG A 74 8.63 -6.03 8.24
C ARG A 74 7.30 -6.25 8.96
N ALA A 75 6.78 -5.25 9.66
CA ALA A 75 5.49 -5.33 10.36
C ALA A 75 4.31 -5.60 9.38
N MET A 76 4.31 -4.98 8.18
CA MET A 76 3.34 -5.28 7.13
C MET A 76 3.42 -6.73 6.68
N ARG A 77 4.61 -7.24 6.42
CA ARG A 77 4.82 -8.62 5.98
C ARG A 77 4.36 -9.62 7.04
N GLU A 78 4.75 -9.43 8.29
CA GLU A 78 4.40 -10.33 9.42
C GLU A 78 2.89 -10.36 9.68
N ALA A 79 2.21 -9.23 9.58
CA ALA A 79 0.76 -9.14 9.71
C ALA A 79 0.00 -9.58 8.44
N GLY A 80 0.69 -9.76 7.32
CA GLY A 80 0.08 -10.09 6.03
C GLY A 80 -0.69 -8.93 5.39
N VAL A 81 -0.38 -7.69 5.77
CA VAL A 81 -0.96 -6.48 5.17
C VAL A 81 -0.57 -6.38 3.70
N THR A 82 -1.51 -5.97 2.85
CA THR A 82 -1.26 -5.73 1.42
C THR A 82 -1.00 -4.25 1.19
N VAL A 83 0.09 -3.93 0.53
CA VAL A 83 0.40 -2.57 0.06
C VAL A 83 -0.34 -2.29 -1.24
N VAL A 84 -0.98 -1.13 -1.36
CA VAL A 84 -1.54 -0.64 -2.61
C VAL A 84 -0.69 0.53 -3.11
N HIS A 85 0.08 0.29 -4.16
CA HIS A 85 0.91 1.30 -4.77
C HIS A 85 0.08 2.18 -5.72
N CYS A 86 0.08 3.49 -5.47
CA CYS A 86 -0.67 4.49 -6.24
C CYS A 86 0.33 5.44 -6.94
N PRO A 87 0.95 5.03 -8.06
CA PRO A 87 2.11 5.73 -8.62
C PRO A 87 1.80 7.16 -9.07
N ASP A 88 0.66 7.38 -9.71
CA ASP A 88 0.28 8.71 -10.22
C ASP A 88 -0.03 9.66 -9.08
N SER A 89 -0.89 9.24 -8.15
CA SER A 89 -1.23 10.03 -6.97
C SER A 89 0.01 10.41 -6.17
N ASN A 90 0.89 9.45 -5.87
CA ASN A 90 2.11 9.72 -5.11
C ASN A 90 2.98 10.83 -5.74
N GLN A 91 3.00 10.92 -7.07
CA GLN A 91 3.75 11.95 -7.79
C GLN A 91 2.96 13.26 -7.87
N ASN A 92 1.67 13.21 -8.18
CA ASN A 92 0.81 14.38 -8.33
C ASN A 92 0.70 15.21 -7.05
N VAL A 93 0.54 14.54 -5.91
CA VAL A 93 0.44 15.21 -4.60
C VAL A 93 1.81 15.38 -3.91
N PHE A 94 2.89 15.14 -4.65
CA PHE A 94 4.26 15.32 -4.19
C PHE A 94 4.64 14.48 -2.96
N SER A 95 4.06 13.30 -2.82
CA SER A 95 4.39 12.37 -1.73
C SER A 95 5.74 11.69 -1.94
N GLY A 96 6.11 11.40 -3.19
CA GLY A 96 7.39 10.80 -3.54
C GLY A 96 7.26 9.52 -4.37
N VAL A 97 8.30 8.67 -4.34
CA VAL A 97 8.34 7.41 -5.10
C VAL A 97 8.50 6.23 -4.15
N ALA A 98 7.47 5.39 -4.05
CA ALA A 98 7.47 4.23 -3.16
C ALA A 98 8.54 3.18 -3.56
N PRO A 99 9.17 2.50 -2.57
CA PRO A 99 10.23 1.52 -2.82
C PRO A 99 9.64 0.13 -3.21
N VAL A 100 8.79 0.10 -4.23
CA VAL A 100 8.02 -1.12 -4.61
C VAL A 100 8.92 -2.31 -4.88
N ARG A 101 10.06 -2.11 -5.55
CA ARG A 101 11.00 -3.21 -5.81
C ARG A 101 11.53 -3.83 -4.52
N VAL A 102 11.88 -3.01 -3.54
CA VAL A 102 12.35 -3.46 -2.23
C VAL A 102 11.23 -4.24 -1.52
N MET A 103 10.01 -3.72 -1.54
CA MET A 103 8.84 -4.39 -0.94
C MET A 103 8.62 -5.79 -1.53
N LEU A 104 8.71 -5.92 -2.86
CA LEU A 104 8.57 -7.22 -3.54
C LEU A 104 9.72 -8.19 -3.19
N GLN A 105 10.95 -7.69 -3.11
CA GLN A 105 12.13 -8.49 -2.71
C GLN A 105 12.03 -8.97 -1.26
N GLU A 106 11.47 -8.17 -0.38
CA GLU A 106 11.19 -8.52 1.01
C GLU A 106 9.96 -9.43 1.19
N GLY A 107 9.25 -9.75 0.11
CA GLY A 107 8.12 -10.67 0.11
C GLY A 107 6.80 -10.04 0.60
N LEU A 108 6.65 -8.71 0.52
CA LEU A 108 5.39 -8.05 0.79
C LEU A 108 4.38 -8.33 -0.33
N ARG A 109 3.10 -8.38 0.04
CA ARG A 109 2.01 -8.36 -0.91
C ARG A 109 1.84 -6.94 -1.44
N VAL A 110 1.95 -6.76 -2.73
CA VAL A 110 1.79 -5.45 -3.37
C VAL A 110 0.79 -5.55 -4.50
N ALA A 111 -0.14 -4.61 -4.57
CA ALA A 111 -1.07 -4.41 -5.68
C ALA A 111 -0.97 -2.98 -6.20
N LEU A 112 -1.57 -2.69 -7.35
CA LEU A 112 -1.72 -1.32 -7.87
C LEU A 112 -3.10 -0.76 -7.55
N GLY A 113 -3.17 0.54 -7.30
CA GLY A 113 -4.38 1.32 -7.17
C GLY A 113 -4.31 2.61 -7.97
N SER A 114 -5.45 3.06 -8.48
CA SER A 114 -5.55 4.32 -9.23
C SER A 114 -5.53 5.55 -8.33
N ASP A 115 -6.12 5.42 -7.14
CA ASP A 115 -6.34 6.56 -6.24
C ASP A 115 -6.90 7.78 -6.99
N ILE A 116 -7.98 7.51 -7.77
CA ILE A 116 -8.56 8.53 -8.67
C ILE A 116 -8.91 9.81 -7.92
N ALA A 117 -8.65 10.93 -8.55
CA ALA A 117 -8.62 12.30 -8.07
C ALA A 117 -7.27 12.73 -7.43
N GLY A 118 -6.52 11.85 -6.77
CA GLY A 118 -5.10 12.02 -6.53
C GLY A 118 -4.30 11.56 -7.76
N GLY A 119 -4.65 10.39 -8.31
CA GLY A 119 -4.13 9.90 -9.59
C GLY A 119 -4.98 10.35 -10.78
N ASP A 120 -4.38 10.41 -11.97
CA ASP A 120 -4.97 10.94 -13.20
C ASP A 120 -5.84 9.92 -13.96
N HIS A 121 -5.58 8.62 -13.77
CA HIS A 121 -6.12 7.57 -14.62
C HIS A 121 -6.92 6.52 -13.86
N LEU A 122 -8.12 6.20 -14.36
CA LEU A 122 -8.88 5.01 -13.92
C LEU A 122 -8.32 3.72 -14.52
N SER A 123 -7.72 3.81 -15.70
CA SER A 123 -7.18 2.68 -16.43
C SER A 123 -6.01 2.04 -15.70
N MET A 124 -6.12 0.75 -15.40
CA MET A 124 -5.02 -0.01 -14.78
C MET A 124 -3.85 -0.25 -15.74
N PHE A 125 -4.05 -0.11 -17.06
CA PHE A 125 -2.95 -0.10 -18.04
C PHE A 125 -2.08 1.15 -17.87
N ASP A 126 -2.71 2.31 -17.71
CA ASP A 126 -2.00 3.57 -17.51
C ASP A 126 -1.29 3.57 -16.15
N ASN A 127 -1.97 3.10 -15.10
CA ASN A 127 -1.37 2.93 -13.76
C ASN A 127 -0.18 1.95 -13.80
N THR A 128 -0.25 0.88 -14.60
CA THR A 128 0.88 -0.04 -14.82
C THR A 128 2.07 0.69 -15.45
N ALA A 129 1.81 1.47 -16.49
CA ALA A 129 2.86 2.26 -17.14
C ALA A 129 3.50 3.26 -16.19
N SER A 130 2.69 3.92 -15.37
CA SER A 130 3.15 4.86 -14.34
C SER A 130 3.96 4.16 -13.24
N ALA A 131 3.54 2.98 -12.77
CA ALA A 131 4.30 2.19 -11.80
C ALA A 131 5.69 1.81 -12.33
N ILE A 132 5.78 1.40 -13.60
CA ILE A 132 7.06 1.08 -14.24
C ILE A 132 7.95 2.34 -14.35
N ARG A 133 7.38 3.49 -14.74
CA ARG A 133 8.13 4.77 -14.81
C ARG A 133 8.61 5.18 -13.41
N ALA A 134 7.73 5.12 -12.39
CA ALA A 134 8.07 5.43 -11.01
C ALA A 134 9.20 4.53 -10.50
N SER A 135 9.17 3.23 -10.77
CA SER A 135 10.22 2.30 -10.37
C SER A 135 11.56 2.57 -11.06
N LYS A 136 11.54 3.04 -12.31
CA LYS A 136 12.76 3.49 -13.02
C LYS A 136 13.32 4.79 -12.41
N ALA A 137 12.44 5.74 -12.06
CA ALA A 137 12.85 6.96 -11.35
C ALA A 137 13.47 6.61 -9.99
N ARG A 138 12.87 5.71 -9.24
CA ARG A 138 13.40 5.24 -7.95
C ARG A 138 14.81 4.65 -8.12
N ARG A 139 15.01 3.80 -9.11
CA ARG A 139 16.34 3.23 -9.40
C ARG A 139 17.40 4.31 -9.65
N MET A 140 17.06 5.39 -10.35
CA MET A 140 17.98 6.51 -10.54
C MET A 140 18.31 7.22 -9.23
N MET A 141 17.34 7.35 -8.32
CA MET A 141 17.52 7.95 -6.99
C MET A 141 18.37 7.05 -6.07
N ASP A 142 18.28 5.74 -6.20
CA ASP A 142 18.99 4.74 -5.42
C ASP A 142 20.36 4.36 -6.04
N ASN A 143 21.00 5.25 -6.79
CA ASN A 143 22.29 5.05 -7.44
C ASN A 143 22.38 3.76 -8.29
N TRP A 144 21.27 3.35 -8.91
CA TRP A 144 21.16 2.15 -9.74
C TRP A 144 21.29 0.80 -9.00
N GLU A 145 21.21 0.80 -7.69
CA GLU A 145 21.36 -0.41 -6.86
C GLU A 145 20.14 -1.35 -6.99
N THR A 146 18.92 -0.78 -7.12
CA THR A 146 17.69 -1.58 -7.28
C THR A 146 17.37 -1.84 -8.76
N SER A 147 16.65 -2.93 -9.05
CA SER A 147 16.03 -3.12 -10.37
C SER A 147 14.71 -2.35 -10.47
N PHE A 148 14.18 -2.17 -11.67
CA PHE A 148 12.84 -1.59 -11.88
C PHE A 148 11.80 -2.68 -12.20
N LEU A 149 10.52 -2.32 -12.16
CA LEU A 149 9.41 -3.21 -12.52
C LEU A 149 9.42 -3.51 -14.02
N THR A 150 9.28 -4.78 -14.36
CA THR A 150 9.04 -5.23 -15.73
C THR A 150 7.56 -5.15 -16.09
N VAL A 151 7.22 -5.22 -17.38
CA VAL A 151 5.82 -5.21 -17.84
C VAL A 151 5.01 -6.37 -17.26
N PRO A 152 5.50 -7.65 -17.26
CA PRO A 152 4.76 -8.74 -16.62
C PRO A 152 4.53 -8.54 -15.13
N GLU A 153 5.51 -8.03 -14.39
CA GLU A 153 5.34 -7.71 -12.97
C GLU A 153 4.29 -6.62 -12.75
N GLY A 154 4.38 -5.51 -13.51
CA GLY A 154 3.40 -4.43 -13.41
C GLY A 154 1.98 -4.93 -13.73
N TRP A 155 1.84 -5.78 -14.73
CA TRP A 155 0.56 -6.42 -15.07
C TRP A 155 0.04 -7.31 -13.94
N TYR A 156 0.89 -8.13 -13.35
CA TYR A 156 0.54 -8.96 -12.18
C TYR A 156 0.04 -8.10 -11.02
N LEU A 157 0.74 -7.00 -10.70
CA LEU A 157 0.34 -6.08 -9.63
C LEU A 157 -1.01 -5.41 -9.90
N ALA A 158 -1.32 -5.13 -11.18
CA ALA A 158 -2.56 -4.48 -11.62
C ALA A 158 -3.77 -5.43 -11.67
N THR A 159 -3.55 -6.75 -11.58
CA THR A 159 -4.59 -7.76 -11.79
C THR A 159 -4.61 -8.79 -10.66
N SER A 160 -3.88 -9.90 -10.81
CA SER A 160 -3.93 -11.05 -9.90
C SER A 160 -3.53 -10.71 -8.46
N ALA A 161 -2.60 -9.77 -8.25
CA ALA A 161 -2.18 -9.39 -6.90
C ALA A 161 -3.31 -8.69 -6.13
N GLY A 162 -4.08 -7.83 -6.80
CA GLY A 162 -5.26 -7.19 -6.20
C GLY A 162 -6.40 -8.19 -5.96
N ALA A 163 -6.68 -9.05 -6.93
CA ALA A 163 -7.70 -10.09 -6.81
C ALA A 163 -7.42 -11.06 -5.65
N ALA A 164 -6.17 -11.44 -5.45
CA ALA A 164 -5.76 -12.33 -4.36
C ALA A 164 -6.10 -11.80 -2.96
N PHE A 165 -6.19 -10.48 -2.77
CA PHE A 165 -6.61 -9.89 -1.50
C PHE A 165 -8.07 -10.25 -1.16
N PHE A 166 -8.93 -10.34 -2.16
CA PHE A 166 -10.36 -10.69 -1.98
C PHE A 166 -10.62 -12.20 -1.98
N GLY A 167 -9.57 -13.02 -2.06
CA GLY A 167 -9.70 -14.48 -2.12
C GLY A 167 -9.87 -15.04 -3.52
N ASP A 168 -10.06 -14.17 -4.51
CA ASP A 168 -10.11 -14.52 -5.92
C ASP A 168 -8.72 -14.34 -6.51
N ALA A 169 -8.18 -15.38 -7.09
CA ALA A 169 -6.97 -15.30 -7.88
C ALA A 169 -7.21 -15.87 -9.28
N PRO A 170 -8.27 -15.39 -9.99
CA PRO A 170 -8.46 -15.80 -11.37
C PRO A 170 -7.29 -15.26 -12.18
N GLY A 171 -6.52 -16.12 -12.78
CA GLY A 171 -5.59 -15.74 -13.83
C GLY A 171 -6.32 -15.81 -15.17
N PHE A 172 -5.62 -15.48 -16.25
CA PHE A 172 -6.11 -15.68 -17.62
C PHE A 172 -5.99 -17.14 -18.08
N ALA A 173 -5.87 -18.09 -17.16
CA ALA A 173 -5.83 -19.50 -17.52
C ALA A 173 -7.23 -20.00 -17.93
N PRO A 174 -7.34 -20.90 -18.92
CA PRO A 174 -8.61 -21.49 -19.32
C PRO A 174 -9.32 -22.14 -18.11
N GLY A 175 -10.59 -21.80 -17.90
CA GLY A 175 -11.40 -22.30 -16.79
C GLY A 175 -11.43 -21.41 -15.55
N ASN A 176 -10.71 -20.31 -15.54
CA ASN A 176 -10.87 -19.26 -14.54
C ASN A 176 -12.00 -18.30 -14.97
N GLU A 177 -12.91 -17.96 -14.05
CA GLU A 177 -13.99 -16.98 -14.27
C GLU A 177 -13.54 -15.57 -13.87
#